data_032fe63adfed01c4a1fd9657079d95cb
#
_entry.id   032fe63adfed01c4a1fd9657079d95cb
#
_cell.length_a   1.000
_cell.length_b   1.000
_cell.length_c   1.000
_cell.angle_alpha   90.00
_cell.angle_beta   90.00
_cell.angle_gamma   90.00
#
_symmetry.space_group_name_H-M   'P 1'
#
loop_
_entity.id
_entity.type
_entity.pdbx_description
1 polymer ?
#
loop_
_entity_poly.entity_id
_entity_poly.type
_entity_poly.pdbx_seq_one_letter_code
_entity_poly.pdbx_strand_id
1 'polypeptide(L)'
;MGRDIGILCHLTSLPNGKISDSYKFLEFLGQNGYSKWQFLPLTPPDKHSSPYASPSAFAGHFGICSKDEVGDLSEENYWLDDWALFTTIGQHYPGKNWTQWPDELRDRDLSLIHI
;
A
#
# COMPACT_ATOMS: atom_id res chain seq x y z
N MET A 1 -0.84 23.22 30.68
CA MET A 1 -0.58 22.32 29.55
C MET A 1 -1.75 21.38 29.32
N GLY A 2 -2.36 21.44 28.15
CA GLY A 2 -3.42 20.54 27.78
C GLY A 2 -2.92 19.11 27.51
N ARG A 3 -3.77 18.13 27.72
CA ARG A 3 -3.52 16.75 27.27
C ARG A 3 -4.06 16.59 25.86
N ASP A 4 -3.24 16.04 24.97
CA ASP A 4 -3.69 15.61 23.65
C ASP A 4 -4.41 14.27 23.75
N ILE A 5 -5.52 14.17 23.04
CA ILE A 5 -6.27 12.92 22.93
C ILE A 5 -6.22 12.48 21.47
N GLY A 6 -5.87 11.22 21.26
CA GLY A 6 -5.81 10.64 19.93
C GLY A 6 -6.65 9.37 19.82
N ILE A 7 -6.90 8.98 18.58
CA ILE A 7 -7.56 7.72 18.25
C ILE A 7 -6.60 6.86 17.43
N LEU A 8 -6.52 5.58 17.76
CA LEU A 8 -5.88 4.56 16.92
C LEU A 8 -6.94 3.93 16.02
N CYS A 9 -6.83 4.14 14.72
CA CYS A 9 -7.72 3.55 13.74
C CYS A 9 -7.00 3.41 12.41
N HIS A 10 -6.85 2.18 11.92
CA HIS A 10 -6.21 1.98 10.62
C HIS A 10 -7.16 2.36 9.48
N LEU A 11 -6.60 2.84 8.37
CA LEU A 11 -7.35 3.25 7.18
C LEU A 11 -8.32 2.19 6.67
N THR A 12 -7.91 0.92 6.69
CA THR A 12 -8.75 -0.20 6.24
C THR A 12 -9.98 -0.44 7.11
N SER A 13 -10.03 0.15 8.32
CA SER A 13 -11.18 0.08 9.23
C SER A 13 -12.20 1.19 8.99
N LEU A 14 -11.89 2.16 8.14
CA LEU A 14 -12.83 3.20 7.72
C LEU A 14 -13.88 2.64 6.75
N PRO A 15 -15.03 3.32 6.54
CA PRO A 15 -16.17 2.74 5.81
C PRO A 15 -15.86 2.12 4.45
N ASN A 16 -15.01 2.76 3.64
CA ASN A 16 -14.61 2.24 2.33
C ASN A 16 -13.23 1.58 2.36
N GLY A 17 -12.48 1.73 3.46
CA GLY A 17 -11.12 1.24 3.57
C GLY A 17 -10.13 1.91 2.61
N LYS A 18 -10.40 3.14 2.18
CA LYS A 18 -9.60 3.88 1.22
C LYS A 18 -9.05 5.17 1.82
N ILE A 19 -7.95 5.65 1.23
CA ILE A 19 -7.32 6.89 1.69
C ILE A 19 -8.26 8.10 1.59
N SER A 20 -9.20 8.09 0.65
CA SER A 20 -10.22 9.13 0.49
C SER A 20 -11.16 9.26 1.71
N ASP A 21 -11.32 8.22 2.50
CA ASP A 21 -12.09 8.27 3.75
C ASP A 21 -11.45 9.17 4.81
N SER A 22 -10.15 9.45 4.69
CA SER A 22 -9.41 10.22 5.68
C SER A 22 -9.93 11.65 5.84
N TYR A 23 -10.45 12.27 4.80
CA TYR A 23 -10.99 13.64 4.86
C TYR A 23 -12.16 13.74 5.85
N LYS A 24 -13.14 12.86 5.72
CA LYS A 24 -14.30 12.82 6.62
C LYS A 24 -13.91 12.39 8.04
N PHE A 25 -12.95 11.47 8.14
CA PHE A 25 -12.48 11.01 9.43
C PHE A 25 -11.73 12.10 10.19
N LEU A 26 -10.87 12.87 9.51
CA LEU A 26 -10.18 14.01 10.10
C LEU A 26 -11.16 15.09 10.55
N GLU A 27 -12.19 15.37 9.76
CA GLU A 27 -13.26 16.30 10.14
C GLU A 27 -13.99 15.83 11.39
N PHE A 28 -14.36 14.57 11.46
CA PHE A 28 -14.97 13.94 12.64
C PHE A 28 -14.08 14.08 13.87
N LEU A 29 -12.80 13.80 13.75
CA LEU A 29 -11.84 13.92 14.85
C LEU A 29 -11.77 15.36 15.37
N GLY A 30 -11.62 16.30 14.45
CA GLY A 30 -11.56 17.74 14.80
C GLY A 30 -12.81 18.24 15.51
N GLN A 31 -13.99 17.84 15.04
CA GLN A 31 -15.27 18.21 15.63
C GLN A 31 -15.48 17.63 17.02
N ASN A 32 -14.81 16.53 17.37
CA ASN A 32 -14.95 15.85 18.65
C ASN A 32 -13.77 16.06 19.60
N GLY A 33 -12.90 17.02 19.29
CA GLY A 33 -11.80 17.41 20.17
C GLY A 33 -10.59 16.50 20.18
N TYR A 34 -10.49 15.59 19.21
CA TYR A 34 -9.31 14.75 19.04
C TYR A 34 -8.25 15.50 18.21
N SER A 35 -7.01 15.46 18.67
CA SER A 35 -5.90 16.17 18.04
C SER A 35 -4.92 15.26 17.30
N LYS A 36 -5.03 13.95 17.48
CA LYS A 36 -4.11 12.97 16.92
C LYS A 36 -4.84 11.77 16.35
N TRP A 37 -4.37 11.33 15.20
CA TRP A 37 -4.79 10.08 14.58
C TRP A 37 -3.58 9.18 14.39
N GLN A 38 -3.59 8.03 15.06
CA GLN A 38 -2.58 6.99 14.88
C GLN A 38 -3.14 5.90 13.97
N PHE A 39 -2.36 5.49 12.99
CA PHE A 39 -2.69 4.38 12.10
C PHE A 39 -1.48 3.44 11.97
N LEU A 40 -1.70 2.26 11.43
CA LEU A 40 -0.66 1.26 11.20
C LEU A 40 0.10 1.57 9.91
N PRO A 41 1.26 0.93 9.64
CA PRO A 41 1.99 1.16 8.40
C PRO A 41 1.11 1.02 7.15
N LEU A 42 1.27 1.94 6.19
CA LEU A 42 0.48 1.98 4.94
C LEU A 42 1.16 1.22 3.81
N THR A 43 2.13 0.39 4.12
CA THR A 43 2.82 -0.49 3.18
C THR A 43 1.96 -1.71 2.84
N PRO A 44 2.25 -2.43 1.72
CA PRO A 44 1.51 -3.63 1.39
C PRO A 44 1.56 -4.64 2.53
N PRO A 45 0.41 -5.21 2.96
CA PRO A 45 0.41 -6.24 4.00
C PRO A 45 0.95 -7.57 3.46
N ASP A 46 1.28 -8.48 4.37
CA ASP A 46 1.62 -9.85 4.00
C ASP A 46 0.36 -10.68 3.64
N LYS A 47 0.56 -11.97 3.38
CA LYS A 47 -0.54 -12.91 3.07
C LYS A 47 -1.57 -13.06 4.19
N HIS A 48 -1.22 -12.67 5.41
CA HIS A 48 -2.11 -12.68 6.58
C HIS A 48 -2.74 -11.32 6.86
N SER A 49 -2.60 -10.38 5.95
CA SER A 49 -3.07 -9.00 6.07
C SER A 49 -2.40 -8.20 7.20
N SER A 50 -1.19 -8.60 7.61
CA SER A 50 -0.42 -7.86 8.59
C SER A 50 0.31 -6.67 7.94
N PRO A 51 0.07 -5.44 8.38
CA PRO A 51 0.78 -4.26 7.86
C PRO A 51 2.23 -4.18 8.34
N TYR A 52 2.60 -4.97 9.37
CA TYR A 52 3.94 -4.96 9.96
C TYR A 52 4.92 -5.89 9.24
N ALA A 53 4.44 -6.84 8.45
CA ALA A 53 5.25 -7.81 7.72
C ALA A 53 5.19 -7.54 6.22
N SER A 54 5.44 -6.29 5.83
CA SER A 54 5.35 -5.87 4.44
C SER A 54 6.49 -6.46 3.59
N PRO A 55 6.18 -6.89 2.35
CA PRO A 55 7.20 -7.31 1.40
C PRO A 55 8.00 -6.13 0.80
N SER A 56 7.58 -4.89 1.04
CA SER A 56 8.26 -3.70 0.53
C SER A 56 8.38 -2.63 1.61
N ALA A 57 9.55 -1.97 1.65
CA ALA A 57 9.80 -0.83 2.52
C ALA A 57 9.36 0.50 1.89
N PHE A 58 9.17 0.56 0.57
CA PHE A 58 8.89 1.79 -0.17
C PHE A 58 7.45 1.88 -0.67
N ALA A 59 6.88 0.77 -1.13
CA ALA A 59 5.57 0.76 -1.75
C ALA A 59 4.44 1.05 -0.75
N GLY A 60 3.42 1.79 -1.20
CA GLY A 60 2.17 1.93 -0.48
C GLY A 60 1.25 0.74 -0.73
N HIS A 61 0.30 0.51 0.19
CA HIS A 61 -0.71 -0.53 0.04
C HIS A 61 -1.68 -0.17 -1.10
N PHE A 62 -1.63 -0.88 -2.20
CA PHE A 62 -2.48 -0.64 -3.37
C PHE A 62 -3.98 -0.67 -3.03
N GLY A 63 -4.39 -1.56 -2.12
CA GLY A 63 -5.79 -1.72 -1.72
C GLY A 63 -6.43 -0.50 -1.06
N ILE A 64 -5.64 0.44 -0.55
CA ILE A 64 -6.16 1.68 0.07
C ILE A 64 -6.16 2.87 -0.90
N CYS A 65 -5.60 2.72 -2.09
CA CYS A 65 -5.53 3.81 -3.06
C CYS A 65 -6.90 4.12 -3.65
N SER A 66 -7.15 5.42 -3.87
CA SER A 66 -8.29 5.90 -4.65
C SER A 66 -7.84 6.11 -6.10
N LYS A 67 -8.65 5.69 -7.07
CA LYS A 67 -8.26 5.67 -8.49
C LYS A 67 -7.92 7.05 -9.10
N ASP A 68 -8.42 8.11 -8.49
CA ASP A 68 -8.37 9.46 -9.06
C ASP A 68 -7.22 10.32 -8.53
N GLU A 69 -6.37 9.78 -7.65
CA GLU A 69 -5.29 10.54 -7.00
C GLU A 69 -3.92 9.96 -7.37
N VAL A 70 -3.55 10.07 -8.64
CA VAL A 70 -2.20 9.72 -9.11
C VAL A 70 -1.38 11.00 -9.21
N GLY A 71 -0.36 11.12 -8.36
CA GLY A 71 0.60 12.20 -8.41
C GLY A 71 1.76 11.94 -9.38
N ASP A 72 2.71 12.85 -9.42
CA ASP A 72 3.96 12.66 -10.16
C ASP A 72 4.86 11.67 -9.40
N LEU A 73 5.17 10.55 -10.03
CA LEU A 73 5.97 9.46 -9.48
C LEU A 73 7.40 9.43 -10.07
N SER A 74 7.83 10.47 -10.77
CA SER A 74 9.12 10.48 -11.47
C SER A 74 10.32 10.31 -10.53
N GLU A 75 10.24 10.77 -9.29
CA GLU A 75 11.29 10.62 -8.28
C GLU A 75 11.35 9.21 -7.68
N GLU A 76 10.34 8.39 -7.93
CA GLU A 76 10.20 7.03 -7.37
C GLU A 76 10.73 5.94 -8.31
N ASN A 77 11.32 6.29 -9.45
CA ASN A 77 11.75 5.35 -10.47
C ASN A 77 12.79 4.33 -9.98
N TYR A 78 13.56 4.66 -8.96
CA TYR A 78 14.60 3.76 -8.41
C TYR A 78 14.04 2.47 -7.79
N TRP A 79 12.74 2.43 -7.46
CA TRP A 79 12.10 1.23 -6.91
C TRP A 79 10.78 0.87 -7.59
N LEU A 80 10.06 1.85 -8.15
CA LEU A 80 8.67 1.70 -8.60
C LEU A 80 8.54 0.74 -9.78
N ASP A 81 9.39 0.85 -10.78
CA ASP A 81 9.33 0.00 -11.98
C ASP A 81 9.53 -1.47 -11.62
N ASP A 82 10.50 -1.77 -10.79
CA ASP A 82 10.77 -3.12 -10.31
C ASP A 82 9.60 -3.67 -9.48
N TRP A 83 9.05 -2.86 -8.60
CA TRP A 83 7.90 -3.24 -7.79
C TRP A 83 6.65 -3.47 -8.64
N ALA A 84 6.39 -2.61 -9.60
CA ALA A 84 5.26 -2.74 -10.52
C ALA A 84 5.35 -4.02 -11.34
N LEU A 85 6.53 -4.33 -11.87
CA LEU A 85 6.78 -5.57 -12.61
C LEU A 85 6.58 -6.79 -11.70
N PHE A 86 7.17 -6.79 -10.52
CA PHE A 86 7.05 -7.89 -9.55
C PHE A 86 5.58 -8.16 -9.17
N THR A 87 4.82 -7.12 -8.87
CA THR A 87 3.40 -7.26 -8.48
C THR A 87 2.55 -7.73 -9.65
N THR A 88 2.81 -7.23 -10.86
CA THR A 88 2.08 -7.64 -12.07
C THR A 88 2.31 -9.12 -12.38
N ILE A 89 3.55 -9.58 -12.33
CA ILE A 89 3.87 -11.01 -12.53
C ILE A 89 3.20 -11.84 -11.45
N GLY A 90 3.26 -11.41 -10.19
CA GLY A 90 2.63 -12.12 -9.06
C GLY A 90 1.13 -12.31 -9.22
N GLN A 91 0.45 -11.36 -9.86
CA GLN A 91 -0.98 -11.47 -10.16
C GLN A 91 -1.29 -12.54 -11.21
N HIS A 92 -0.37 -12.81 -12.14
CA HIS A 92 -0.51 -13.88 -13.13
C HIS A 92 -0.21 -15.27 -12.58
N TYR A 93 0.53 -15.35 -11.48
CA TYR A 93 0.94 -16.61 -10.84
C TYR A 93 0.51 -16.64 -9.36
N PRO A 94 -0.79 -16.58 -9.08
CA PRO A 94 -1.27 -16.52 -7.70
C PRO A 94 -0.85 -17.78 -6.91
N GLY A 95 -0.43 -17.57 -5.67
CA GLY A 95 0.01 -18.65 -4.79
C GLY A 95 1.42 -19.17 -5.03
N LYS A 96 2.14 -18.65 -6.03
CA LYS A 96 3.53 -19.02 -6.31
C LYS A 96 4.48 -17.94 -5.80
N ASN A 97 5.59 -18.39 -5.21
CA ASN A 97 6.71 -17.53 -4.92
C ASN A 97 7.44 -17.18 -6.23
N TRP A 98 8.12 -16.03 -6.29
CA TRP A 98 8.87 -15.61 -7.47
C TRP A 98 9.90 -16.63 -7.96
N THR A 99 10.47 -17.43 -7.04
CA THR A 99 11.40 -18.51 -7.38
C THR A 99 10.75 -19.67 -8.16
N GLN A 100 9.42 -19.72 -8.15
CA GLN A 100 8.61 -20.74 -8.85
C GLN A 100 8.04 -20.22 -10.17
N TRP A 101 8.37 -19.00 -10.55
CA TRP A 101 7.95 -18.43 -11.83
C TRP A 101 8.73 -19.07 -12.99
N PRO A 102 8.20 -18.99 -14.23
CA PRO A 102 8.97 -19.36 -15.43
C PRO A 102 10.32 -18.66 -15.47
N ASP A 103 11.33 -19.33 -16.02
CA ASP A 103 12.72 -18.87 -15.98
C ASP A 103 12.89 -17.45 -16.50
N GLU A 104 12.21 -17.09 -17.59
CA GLU A 104 12.28 -15.76 -18.21
C GLU A 104 11.81 -14.67 -17.27
N LEU A 105 10.74 -14.94 -16.50
CA LEU A 105 10.17 -14.00 -15.54
C LEU A 105 11.00 -13.94 -14.27
N ARG A 106 11.40 -15.11 -13.76
CA ARG A 106 12.23 -15.22 -12.55
C ARG A 106 13.57 -14.50 -12.74
N ASP A 107 14.20 -14.71 -13.88
CA ASP A 107 15.54 -14.19 -14.18
C ASP A 107 15.50 -12.80 -14.86
N ARG A 108 14.30 -12.24 -15.01
CA ARG A 108 14.05 -10.91 -15.58
C ARG A 108 14.60 -10.74 -17.00
N ASP A 109 14.39 -11.71 -17.85
CA ASP A 109 14.68 -11.55 -19.27
C ASP A 109 13.59 -10.70 -19.92
N LEU A 110 13.77 -9.36 -19.89
CA LEU A 110 12.79 -8.39 -20.35
C LEU A 110 12.46 -8.54 -21.84
N SER A 111 13.35 -9.16 -22.62
CA SER A 111 13.12 -9.41 -24.06
C SER A 111 12.07 -10.48 -24.30
N LEU A 112 11.84 -11.37 -23.32
CA LEU A 112 10.90 -12.48 -23.39
C LEU A 112 9.62 -12.25 -22.57
N ILE A 113 9.53 -11.16 -21.82
CA ILE A 113 8.36 -10.84 -21.00
C ILE A 113 7.31 -10.11 -21.84
N HIS A 114 6.17 -10.75 -22.05
CA HIS A 114 5.00 -10.21 -22.74
C HIS A 114 3.81 -10.14 -21.76
N ILE A 115 3.79 -9.09 -20.96
CA ILE A 115 2.72 -8.85 -19.99
C ILE A 115 1.93 -7.61 -20.37
#